data_fa1a11f0074ed7e02e57e89a079024e3
#
_entry.id   fa1a11f0074ed7e02e57e89a079024e3
#
_cell.length_a   1.000
_cell.length_b   1.000
_cell.length_c   1.000
_cell.angle_alpha   90.00
_cell.angle_beta   90.00
_cell.angle_gamma   90.00
#
_symmetry.space_group_name_H-M   'P 1'
#
loop_
_entity.id
_entity.type
_entity.pdbx_description
1 polymer ?
#
loop_
_entity_poly.entity_id
_entity_poly.type
_entity_poly.pdbx_seq_one_letter_code
_entity_poly.pdbx_strand_id
1 'polypeptide(L)'
;MIEPFVALVVYPTRMDAQQRQADNLARIASEKIRLLPGFLRARVFLSEDGESLVTLTEWSDRESFLQFRQSEFGQAAIRLAAELHPQAYWLRQHATIDAP
;
A
#
# COMPACT_ATOMS: atom_id res chain seq x y z
N MET A 1 -23.44 6.02 -0.15
CA MET A 1 -22.04 6.23 -0.57
C MET A 1 -21.17 5.18 0.11
N ILE A 2 -20.40 4.47 -0.67
CA ILE A 2 -19.56 3.39 -0.15
C ILE A 2 -18.19 3.99 0.23
N GLU A 3 -17.80 3.81 1.49
CA GLU A 3 -16.50 4.26 1.94
C GLU A 3 -15.42 3.33 1.39
N PRO A 4 -14.29 3.86 0.90
CA PRO A 4 -13.20 3.01 0.45
C PRO A 4 -12.56 2.27 1.62
N PHE A 5 -12.08 1.07 1.34
CA PHE A 5 -11.24 0.34 2.27
C PHE A 5 -9.80 0.75 2.03
N VAL A 6 -9.07 1.00 3.10
CA VAL A 6 -7.71 1.52 3.02
C VAL A 6 -6.75 0.57 3.73
N ALA A 7 -5.67 0.21 3.06
CA ALA A 7 -4.58 -0.54 3.66
C ALA A 7 -3.34 0.34 3.70
N LEU A 8 -2.79 0.52 4.89
CA LEU A 8 -1.59 1.32 5.10
C LEU A 8 -0.48 0.41 5.61
N VAL A 9 0.68 0.46 4.95
CA VAL A 9 1.81 -0.35 5.34
C VAL A 9 3.02 0.53 5.55
N VAL A 10 3.68 0.37 6.69
CA VAL A 10 4.91 1.09 7.03
C VAL A 10 6.06 0.10 6.96
N TYR A 11 7.05 0.42 6.12
CA TYR A 11 8.26 -0.38 5.97
C TYR A 11 9.44 0.37 6.60
N PRO A 12 10.17 -0.25 7.54
CA PRO A 12 11.45 0.31 7.95
C PRO A 12 12.41 0.33 6.76
N THR A 13 13.10 1.44 6.58
CA THR A 13 14.07 1.58 5.48
C THR A 13 15.35 2.22 5.99
N ARG A 14 16.33 2.28 5.12
CA ARG A 14 17.56 3.03 5.35
C ARG A 14 17.62 4.13 4.31
N MET A 15 18.25 5.24 4.69
CA MET A 15 18.31 6.41 3.82
C MET A 15 18.92 6.08 2.46
N ASP A 16 19.94 5.21 2.42
CA ASP A 16 20.62 4.85 1.18
C ASP A 16 19.82 3.91 0.27
N ALA A 17 18.75 3.28 0.79
CA ALA A 17 17.95 2.32 0.03
C ALA A 17 16.50 2.78 -0.17
N GLN A 18 16.07 3.82 0.51
CA GLN A 18 14.67 4.24 0.56
C GLN A 18 14.11 4.53 -0.84
N GLN A 19 14.82 5.34 -1.62
CA GLN A 19 14.36 5.74 -2.95
C GLN A 19 14.20 4.52 -3.87
N ARG A 20 15.17 3.63 -3.88
CA ARG A 20 15.13 2.43 -4.72
C ARG A 20 13.96 1.53 -4.33
N GLN A 21 13.74 1.34 -3.04
CA GLN A 21 12.63 0.52 -2.58
C GLN A 21 11.29 1.15 -2.93
N ALA A 22 11.18 2.48 -2.81
CA ALA A 22 9.97 3.20 -3.19
C ALA A 22 9.68 3.06 -4.69
N ASP A 23 10.71 3.19 -5.52
CA ASP A 23 10.57 3.04 -6.96
C ASP A 23 10.10 1.64 -7.34
N ASN A 24 10.63 0.61 -6.67
CA ASN A 24 10.22 -0.76 -6.91
C ASN A 24 8.76 -0.99 -6.54
N LEU A 25 8.32 -0.48 -5.40
CA LEU A 25 6.93 -0.62 -4.98
C LEU A 25 5.98 0.11 -5.91
N ALA A 26 6.36 1.32 -6.33
CA ALA A 26 5.55 2.10 -7.28
C ALA A 26 5.44 1.38 -8.63
N ARG A 27 6.51 0.77 -9.09
CA ARG A 27 6.50 0.01 -10.34
C ARG A 27 5.60 -1.21 -10.25
N ILE A 28 5.68 -1.97 -9.16
CA ILE A 28 4.83 -3.14 -8.94
C ILE A 28 3.35 -2.73 -8.91
N ALA A 29 3.04 -1.64 -8.21
CA ALA A 29 1.68 -1.14 -8.15
C ALA A 29 1.19 -0.72 -9.54
N SER A 30 2.01 -0.02 -10.30
CA SER A 30 1.65 0.45 -11.64
C SER A 30 1.45 -0.67 -12.63
N GLU A 31 2.28 -1.70 -12.57
CA GLU A 31 2.27 -2.78 -13.55
C GLU A 31 1.28 -3.88 -13.22
N LYS A 32 1.02 -4.13 -11.94
CA LYS A 32 0.27 -5.31 -11.50
C LYS A 32 -0.99 -4.95 -10.71
N ILE A 33 -0.83 -4.19 -9.63
CA ILE A 33 -1.92 -4.01 -8.67
C ILE A 33 -3.03 -3.13 -9.24
N ARG A 34 -2.70 -2.11 -10.00
CA ARG A 34 -3.69 -1.16 -10.51
C ARG A 34 -4.73 -1.79 -11.43
N LEU A 35 -4.45 -2.98 -11.98
CA LEU A 35 -5.35 -3.67 -12.90
C LEU A 35 -6.32 -4.61 -12.17
N LEU A 36 -6.20 -4.74 -10.86
CA LEU A 36 -7.02 -5.67 -10.10
C LEU A 36 -8.41 -5.12 -9.85
N PRO A 37 -9.44 -5.98 -9.80
CA PRO A 37 -10.80 -5.54 -9.53
C PRO A 37 -10.89 -4.83 -8.17
N GLY A 38 -11.60 -3.70 -8.16
CA GLY A 38 -11.82 -2.94 -6.93
C GLY A 38 -10.66 -2.06 -6.50
N PHE A 39 -9.52 -2.11 -7.17
CA PHE A 39 -8.42 -1.20 -6.87
C PHE A 39 -8.80 0.22 -7.28
N LEU A 40 -8.57 1.19 -6.38
CA LEU A 40 -8.86 2.59 -6.65
C LEU A 40 -7.61 3.43 -6.82
N ARG A 41 -6.68 3.36 -5.86
CA ARG A 41 -5.51 4.22 -5.88
C ARG A 41 -4.43 3.68 -4.94
N ALA A 42 -3.19 3.94 -5.30
CA ALA A 42 -2.04 3.68 -4.42
C ALA A 42 -1.20 4.94 -4.34
N ARG A 43 -0.67 5.20 -3.15
CA ARG A 43 0.28 6.29 -2.92
C ARG A 43 1.46 5.75 -2.15
N VAL A 44 2.65 6.23 -2.50
CA VAL A 44 3.89 5.84 -1.85
C VAL A 44 4.53 7.09 -1.28
N PHE A 45 4.85 7.05 0.01
CA PHE A 45 5.45 8.18 0.72
C PHE A 45 6.80 7.78 1.29
N LEU A 46 7.74 8.71 1.22
CA LEU A 46 9.04 8.55 1.85
C LEU A 46 9.11 9.50 3.04
N SER A 47 9.53 8.99 4.21
CA SER A 47 9.75 9.86 5.34
C SER A 47 10.99 10.73 5.08
N GLU A 48 10.96 11.95 5.61
CA GLU A 48 12.06 12.89 5.38
C GLU A 48 13.37 12.42 6.02
N ASP A 49 13.28 11.65 7.11
CA ASP A 49 14.47 11.13 7.78
C ASP A 49 15.09 9.91 7.10
N GLY A 50 14.45 9.39 6.05
CA GLY A 50 14.95 8.23 5.31
C GLY A 50 14.73 6.90 5.98
N GLU A 51 14.10 6.86 7.14
CA GLU A 51 13.97 5.66 7.95
C GLU A 51 12.68 4.87 7.71
N SER A 52 11.72 5.45 6.98
CA SER A 52 10.42 4.81 6.74
C SER A 52 9.94 5.02 5.32
N LEU A 53 9.22 4.03 4.83
CA LEU A 53 8.52 4.07 3.57
C LEU A 53 7.08 3.68 3.87
N VAL A 54 6.12 4.45 3.37
CA VAL A 54 4.71 4.19 3.65
C VAL A 54 3.97 3.98 2.34
N THR A 55 3.22 2.90 2.23
CA THR A 55 2.31 2.71 1.12
C THR A 55 0.87 2.79 1.62
N LEU A 56 0.03 3.40 0.82
CA LEU A 56 -1.39 3.51 1.13
C LEU A 56 -2.15 3.11 -0.12
N THR A 57 -2.94 2.02 0.00
CA THR A 57 -3.78 1.56 -1.10
C THR A 57 -5.24 1.71 -0.73
N GLU A 58 -6.03 2.16 -1.69
CA GLU A 58 -7.47 2.32 -1.51
C GLU A 58 -8.20 1.37 -2.43
N TRP A 59 -9.21 0.70 -1.89
CA TRP A 59 -10.00 -0.31 -2.58
C TRP A 59 -11.48 0.03 -2.45
N SER A 60 -12.27 -0.37 -3.42
CA SER A 60 -13.70 -0.08 -3.40
C SER A 60 -14.41 -0.72 -2.20
N ASP A 61 -13.89 -1.86 -1.73
CA ASP A 61 -14.42 -2.55 -0.56
C ASP A 61 -13.36 -3.49 0.00
N ARG A 62 -13.66 -4.01 1.19
CA ARG A 62 -12.77 -4.94 1.89
C ARG A 62 -12.60 -6.25 1.13
N GLU A 63 -13.66 -6.72 0.47
CA GLU A 63 -13.64 -7.98 -0.26
C GLU A 63 -12.63 -7.96 -1.40
N SER A 64 -12.57 -6.86 -2.15
CA SER A 64 -11.59 -6.72 -3.24
C SER A 64 -10.17 -6.78 -2.71
N PHE A 65 -9.90 -6.14 -1.58
CA PHE A 65 -8.60 -6.19 -0.94
C PHE A 65 -8.26 -7.62 -0.50
N LEU A 66 -9.22 -8.34 0.09
CA LEU A 66 -9.00 -9.71 0.52
C LEU A 66 -8.73 -10.64 -0.66
N GLN A 67 -9.42 -10.43 -1.78
CA GLN A 67 -9.16 -11.19 -2.99
C GLN A 67 -7.73 -10.96 -3.50
N PHE A 68 -7.25 -9.72 -3.45
CA PHE A 68 -5.86 -9.43 -3.78
C PHE A 68 -4.92 -10.20 -2.86
N ARG A 69 -5.16 -10.14 -1.54
CA ARG A 69 -4.28 -10.81 -0.58
C ARG A 69 -4.25 -12.33 -0.77
N GLN A 70 -5.35 -12.91 -1.19
CA GLN A 70 -5.46 -14.36 -1.38
C GLN A 70 -4.98 -14.81 -2.75
N SER A 71 -4.78 -13.89 -3.68
CA SER A 71 -4.30 -14.22 -5.02
C SER A 71 -2.84 -14.70 -4.96
N GLU A 72 -2.43 -15.44 -5.97
CA GLU A 72 -1.06 -15.91 -6.06
C GLU A 72 -0.08 -14.74 -6.06
N PHE A 73 -0.39 -13.69 -6.82
CA PHE A 73 0.44 -12.50 -6.87
C PHE A 73 0.48 -11.79 -5.51
N GLY A 74 -0.67 -11.66 -4.86
CA GLY A 74 -0.74 -11.02 -3.54
C GLY A 74 0.06 -11.76 -2.50
N GLN A 75 -0.01 -13.09 -2.49
CA GLN A 75 0.77 -13.91 -1.57
C GLN A 75 2.27 -13.76 -1.81
N ALA A 76 2.69 -13.73 -3.08
CA ALA A 76 4.09 -13.50 -3.40
C ALA A 76 4.56 -12.13 -2.94
N ALA A 77 3.75 -11.10 -3.15
CA ALA A 77 4.07 -9.75 -2.71
C ALA A 77 4.20 -9.65 -1.19
N ILE A 78 3.30 -10.31 -0.46
CA ILE A 78 3.34 -10.34 1.00
C ILE A 78 4.62 -11.03 1.50
N ARG A 79 5.00 -12.14 0.88
CA ARG A 79 6.23 -12.84 1.27
C ARG A 79 7.47 -12.00 1.06
N LEU A 80 7.54 -11.28 -0.07
CA LEU A 80 8.67 -10.38 -0.33
C LEU A 80 8.70 -9.24 0.67
N ALA A 81 7.53 -8.65 0.96
CA ALA A 81 7.43 -7.55 1.91
C ALA A 81 7.79 -7.99 3.33
N ALA A 82 7.53 -9.25 3.69
CA ALA A 82 7.78 -9.74 5.04
C ALA A 82 9.25 -9.63 5.42
N GLU A 83 10.17 -9.71 4.45
CA GLU A 83 11.61 -9.57 4.72
C GLU A 83 11.98 -8.16 5.20
N LEU A 84 11.14 -7.18 4.94
CA LEU A 84 11.34 -5.79 5.35
C LEU A 84 10.74 -5.50 6.71
N HIS A 85 10.12 -6.48 7.36
CA HIS A 85 9.46 -6.34 8.66
C HIS A 85 8.43 -5.21 8.69
N PRO A 86 7.44 -5.22 7.76
CA PRO A 86 6.47 -4.14 7.70
C PRO A 86 5.45 -4.21 8.82
N GLN A 87 4.85 -3.06 9.13
CA GLN A 87 3.66 -2.97 9.96
C GLN A 87 2.50 -2.59 9.06
N ALA A 88 1.44 -3.38 9.08
CA ALA A 88 0.28 -3.16 8.22
C ALA A 88 -0.95 -2.83 9.06
N TYR A 89 -1.74 -1.90 8.55
CA TYR A 89 -2.97 -1.46 9.19
C TYR A 89 -4.10 -1.47 8.17
N TRP A 90 -5.20 -2.09 8.53
CA TRP A 90 -6.42 -2.07 7.71
C TRP A 90 -7.32 -1.00 8.29
N LEU A 91 -7.65 0.00 7.48
CA LEU A 91 -8.28 1.21 7.95
C LEU A 91 -9.64 1.40 7.31
N ARG A 92 -10.57 1.93 8.09
CA ARG A 92 -11.85 2.40 7.62
C ARG A 92 -11.85 3.92 7.76
N GLN A 93 -12.20 4.61 6.68
CA GLN A 93 -12.25 6.06 6.72
C GLN A 93 -13.39 6.51 7.65
N HIS A 94 -13.08 7.39 8.58
CA HIS A 94 -14.07 7.96 9.49
C HIS A 94 -14.60 9.29 8.97
N ALA A 95 -13.71 10.15 8.51
CA ALA A 95 -14.09 11.48 8.04
C ALA A 95 -13.04 12.02 7.09
N THR A 96 -13.47 12.91 6.20
CA THR A 96 -12.60 13.74 5.37
C THR A 96 -12.99 15.18 5.64
N ILE A 97 -12.01 16.01 6.01
CA ILE A 97 -12.22 17.43 6.23
C ILE A 97 -11.37 18.18 5.23
N ASP A 98 -12.03 18.85 4.31
CA ASP A 98 -11.34 19.62 3.27
C ASP A 98 -11.17 21.06 3.70
N ALA A 99 -10.14 21.70 3.14
CA ALA A 99 -9.95 23.14 3.34
C ALA A 99 -11.09 23.91 2.67
N PRO A 100 -11.44 25.11 3.20
CA PRO A 100 -12.51 25.93 2.60
C PRO A 100 -12.16 26.45 1.21
#